data_bace19bc4493ec03e7c0abfd8f748029
#
_entry.id   bace19bc4493ec03e7c0abfd8f748029
#
_cell.length_a   1.000
_cell.length_b   1.000
_cell.length_c   1.000
_cell.angle_alpha   90.00
_cell.angle_beta   90.00
_cell.angle_gamma   90.00
#
_symmetry.space_group_name_H-M   'P 1'
#
loop_
_entity.id
_entity.type
_entity.pdbx_description
1 polymer ?
#
loop_
_entity_poly.entity_id
_entity_poly.type
_entity_poly.pdbx_seq_one_letter_code
_entity_poly.pdbx_strand_id
1 'polypeptide(L)' 'MNKENAIKLWKIIQEAGDYLKNQLPEHPNHPNGRNSYAHVALCVKNKFNSSYKDIPDEKIDEVIDYIQKLKNNPS' A
#
# COMPACT_ATOMS: atom_id res chain seq x y z
N MET A 1 11.99 2.22 8.58
CA MET A 1 11.40 3.56 8.83
C MET A 1 11.44 3.88 10.31
N ASN A 2 11.74 5.13 10.67
CA ASN A 2 11.58 5.56 12.04
C ASN A 2 10.07 5.64 12.37
N LYS A 3 9.74 5.88 13.64
CA LYS A 3 8.35 5.86 14.11
C LYS A 3 7.47 6.87 13.37
N GLU A 4 7.97 8.08 13.18
CA GLU A 4 7.22 9.14 12.48
C GLU A 4 6.94 8.76 11.04
N ASN A 5 7.96 8.28 10.35
CA ASN A 5 7.81 7.88 8.95
C ASN A 5 6.92 6.65 8.80
N ALA A 6 6.99 5.71 9.72
CA ALA A 6 6.11 4.54 9.70
C ALA A 6 4.65 4.96 9.87
N ILE A 7 4.37 5.90 10.77
CA ILE A 7 3.01 6.42 10.95
C ILE A 7 2.54 7.15 9.69
N LYS A 8 3.41 7.96 9.09
CA LYS A 8 3.09 8.68 7.86
C LYS A 8 2.76 7.71 6.73
N LEU A 9 3.59 6.68 6.54
CA LEU A 9 3.34 5.67 5.50
C LEU A 9 2.06 4.89 5.76
N TRP A 10 1.78 4.56 7.01
CA TRP A 10 0.55 3.85 7.35
C TRP A 10 -0.68 4.66 6.95
N LYS A 11 -0.67 5.97 7.21
CA LYS A 11 -1.75 6.85 6.79
C LYS A 11 -1.90 6.88 5.27
N ILE A 12 -0.78 6.94 4.55
CA ILE A 12 -0.79 6.94 3.09
C ILE A 12 -1.32 5.61 2.56
N ILE A 13 -0.94 4.50 3.16
CA ILE A 13 -1.45 3.17 2.81
C ILE A 13 -2.95 3.10 3.04
N GLN A 14 -3.44 3.63 4.18
CA GLN A 14 -4.86 3.67 4.46
C GLN A 14 -5.64 4.51 3.45
N GLU A 15 -5.11 5.68 3.10
CA GLU A 15 -5.73 6.54 2.10
C GLU A 15 -5.80 5.85 0.73
N ALA A 16 -4.72 5.20 0.34
CA ALA A 16 -4.69 4.44 -0.90
C ALA A 16 -5.68 3.27 -0.87
N GLY A 17 -5.76 2.58 0.26
CA GLY A 17 -6.73 1.51 0.46
C GLY A 17 -8.16 2.00 0.34
N ASP A 18 -8.47 3.14 0.94
CA ASP A 18 -9.79 3.76 0.82
C ASP A 18 -10.11 4.11 -0.63
N TYR A 19 -9.14 4.68 -1.33
CA TYR A 19 -9.30 5.02 -2.74
C TYR A 19 -9.58 3.80 -3.60
N LEU A 20 -8.87 2.70 -3.35
CA LEU A 20 -8.97 1.48 -4.14
C LEU A 20 -10.13 0.57 -3.72
N LYS A 21 -10.78 0.84 -2.62
CA LYS A 21 -11.78 -0.04 -2.02
C LYS A 21 -12.87 -0.49 -3.01
N ASN A 22 -13.30 0.39 -3.89
CA ASN A 22 -14.34 0.11 -4.87
C ASN A 22 -13.80 -0.08 -6.28
N GLN A 23 -12.47 -0.11 -6.45
CA GLN A 23 -11.84 -0.17 -7.77
C GLN A 23 -11.14 -1.48 -8.06
N LEU A 24 -10.91 -2.31 -7.02
CA LEU A 24 -10.32 -3.62 -7.23
C LEU A 24 -11.41 -4.59 -7.71
N PRO A 25 -11.10 -5.44 -8.69
CA PRO A 25 -12.07 -6.41 -9.17
C PRO A 25 -12.38 -7.45 -8.08
N GLU A 26 -13.61 -7.96 -8.09
CA GLU A 26 -13.98 -9.05 -7.20
C GLU A 26 -13.15 -10.29 -7.54
N HIS A 27 -12.83 -11.04 -6.50
CA HIS A 27 -12.10 -12.30 -6.66
C HIS A 27 -12.99 -13.44 -6.20
N PRO A 28 -13.03 -14.58 -6.92
CA PRO A 28 -13.91 -15.69 -6.54
C PRO A 28 -13.71 -16.21 -5.11
N ASN A 29 -12.48 -16.12 -4.59
CA ASN A 29 -12.16 -16.55 -3.23
C ASN A 29 -12.40 -15.44 -2.20
N HIS A 30 -12.85 -14.28 -2.63
CA HIS A 30 -13.13 -13.14 -1.76
C HIS A 30 -14.46 -12.51 -2.16
N PRO A 31 -15.58 -13.20 -1.85
CA PRO A 31 -16.91 -12.76 -2.32
C PRO A 31 -17.31 -11.38 -1.83
N ASN A 32 -16.71 -10.89 -0.77
CA ASN A 32 -16.95 -9.54 -0.25
C ASN A 32 -15.93 -8.53 -0.77
N GLY A 33 -15.16 -8.92 -1.80
CA GLY A 33 -14.13 -8.07 -2.37
C GLY A 33 -12.77 -8.27 -1.70
N ARG A 34 -11.73 -7.71 -2.32
CA ARG A 34 -10.38 -7.76 -1.77
C ARG A 34 -10.25 -6.74 -0.62
N ASN A 35 -9.44 -7.10 0.38
CA ASN A 35 -9.03 -6.14 1.39
C ASN A 35 -8.02 -5.17 0.75
N SER A 36 -8.47 -3.98 0.38
CA SER A 36 -7.66 -3.01 -0.33
C SER A 36 -6.45 -2.53 0.49
N TYR A 37 -6.58 -2.44 1.80
CA TYR A 37 -5.47 -2.05 2.67
C TYR A 37 -4.37 -3.10 2.66
N ALA A 38 -4.75 -4.36 2.80
CA ALA A 38 -3.80 -5.47 2.73
C ALA A 38 -3.17 -5.56 1.34
N HIS A 39 -3.94 -5.27 0.28
CA HIS A 39 -3.42 -5.25 -1.08
C HIS A 39 -2.31 -4.23 -1.23
N VAL A 40 -2.52 -2.99 -0.79
CA VAL A 40 -1.51 -1.93 -0.88
C VAL A 40 -0.27 -2.32 -0.07
N ALA A 41 -0.46 -2.77 1.16
CA ALA A 41 0.67 -3.17 2.03
C ALA A 41 1.47 -4.31 1.43
N LEU A 42 0.80 -5.29 0.84
CA LEU A 42 1.46 -6.43 0.20
C LEU A 42 2.24 -5.99 -1.05
N CYS A 43 1.67 -5.09 -1.85
CA CYS A 43 2.37 -4.56 -3.02
C CYS A 43 3.64 -3.84 -2.62
N VAL A 44 3.60 -3.03 -1.56
CA VAL A 44 4.80 -2.35 -1.04
C VAL A 44 5.83 -3.38 -0.59
N LYS A 45 5.41 -4.38 0.16
CA LYS A 45 6.30 -5.43 0.62
C LYS A 45 6.98 -6.15 -0.54
N ASN A 46 6.22 -6.48 -1.58
CA ASN A 46 6.77 -7.18 -2.74
C ASN A 46 7.71 -6.29 -3.54
N LYS A 47 7.40 -5.02 -3.69
CA LYS A 47 8.23 -4.08 -4.45
C LYS A 47 9.57 -3.83 -3.77
N PHE A 48 9.57 -3.65 -2.46
CA PHE A 48 10.77 -3.28 -1.70
C PHE A 48 11.40 -4.46 -0.94
N ASN A 49 10.83 -5.66 -1.04
CA ASN A 49 11.29 -6.86 -0.34
C ASN A 49 11.29 -6.73 1.19
N SER A 50 10.51 -5.80 1.71
CA SER A 50 10.42 -5.54 3.15
C SER A 50 9.09 -4.88 3.47
N SER A 51 8.57 -5.15 4.65
CA SER A 51 7.43 -4.42 5.18
C SER A 51 7.75 -2.92 5.19
N TYR A 52 6.75 -2.06 5.02
CA TYR A 52 6.96 -0.62 5.01
C TYR A 52 7.71 -0.13 6.27
N LYS A 53 7.52 -0.81 7.41
CA LYS A 53 8.19 -0.47 8.67
C LYS A 53 9.70 -0.72 8.62
N ASP A 54 10.11 -1.68 7.80
CA ASP A 54 11.50 -2.13 7.72
C ASP A 54 12.29 -1.49 6.59
N ILE A 55 11.61 -0.71 5.75
CA ILE A 55 12.27 0.00 4.64
C ILE A 55 13.07 1.17 5.22
N PRO A 56 14.30 1.42 4.73
CA PRO A 56 15.11 2.56 5.21
C PRO A 56 14.39 3.90 5.02
N ASP A 57 14.56 4.81 5.97
CA ASP A 57 13.94 6.14 5.94
C ASP A 57 14.26 6.93 4.68
N GLU A 58 15.47 6.77 4.15
CA GLU A 58 15.91 7.46 2.94
C GLU A 58 15.08 7.10 1.71
N LYS A 59 14.32 6.00 1.77
CA LYS A 59 13.48 5.54 0.66
C LYS A 59 12.01 5.94 0.80
N ILE A 60 11.68 6.74 1.81
CA ILE A 60 10.28 7.10 2.05
C ILE A 60 9.61 7.74 0.83
N ASP A 61 10.32 8.61 0.11
CA ASP A 61 9.78 9.27 -1.08
C ASP A 61 9.50 8.26 -2.19
N GLU A 62 10.36 7.26 -2.35
CA GLU A 62 10.15 6.20 -3.34
C GLU A 62 8.91 5.37 -3.00
N VAL A 63 8.71 5.07 -1.71
CA VAL A 63 7.54 4.31 -1.26
C VAL A 63 6.26 5.10 -1.51
N ILE A 64 6.26 6.38 -1.17
CA ILE A 64 5.11 7.25 -1.39
C ILE A 64 4.78 7.34 -2.87
N ASP A 65 5.77 7.54 -3.71
CA ASP A 65 5.60 7.61 -5.16
C ASP A 65 5.01 6.30 -5.70
N TYR A 66 5.53 5.16 -5.23
CA TYR A 66 5.02 3.86 -5.64
C TYR A 66 3.54 3.68 -5.26
N ILE A 67 3.16 4.09 -4.04
CA ILE A 67 1.77 3.98 -3.59
C ILE A 67 0.86 4.87 -4.44
N GLN A 68 1.31 6.07 -4.81
CA GLN A 68 0.55 6.95 -5.70
C GLN A 68 0.34 6.30 -7.07
N LYS A 69 1.35 5.63 -7.59
CA LYS A 69 1.23 4.90 -8.85
C LYS A 69 0.25 3.74 -8.75
N LEU A 70 0.22 3.05 -7.61
CA LEU A 70 -0.76 2.00 -7.36
C LEU A 70 -2.20 2.50 -7.40
N LYS A 71 -2.43 3.71 -6.89
CA LYS A 71 -3.77 4.31 -6.93
C LYS A 71 -4.23 4.53 -8.37
N ASN A 72 -3.31 4.90 -9.24
CA ASN A 72 -3.62 5.17 -10.64
C ASN A 72 -3.65 3.91 -11.50
N ASN A 73 -3.03 2.84 -11.05
CA ASN A 73 -2.91 1.60 -11.81
C ASN A 73 -2.93 0.39 -10.88
N PRO A 74 -4.06 0.12 -10.24
CA PRO A 74 -4.19 -0.98 -9.28
C PRO A 74 -4.24 -2.32 -10.01
N SER A 75 -3.21 -3.08 -9.91
CA SER A 75 -3.14 -4.38 -10.58
C SER A 75 -3.05 -5.53 -9.60
#